data_4999e80d8c3f6d4ab66e3b8695078a0a
#
_entry.id   4999e80d8c3f6d4ab66e3b8695078a0a
#
_cell.length_a   1.000
_cell.length_b   1.000
_cell.length_c   1.000
_cell.angle_alpha   90.00
_cell.angle_beta   90.00
_cell.angle_gamma   90.00
#
_symmetry.space_group_name_H-M   'P 1'
#
loop_
_entity.id
_entity.type
_entity.pdbx_description
1 polymer ?
#
loop_
_entity_poly.entity_id
_entity_poly.type
_entity_poly.pdbx_seq_one_letter_code
_entity_poly.pdbx_strand_id
1 'polypeptide(L)'
;DAVFGLLYAQSEDDFNRVERNYIWATGRLAEVEGEDAIYSDLRARLYMTVDEAKAAYDAAPDWLKALCDAFADGVNYYLHTHPEVEPKLLTRFEPWMPMFFSEGSIGGDIEQISLDGIRAFYGEESAVKRLANDGAREVELSEPSGSNGFAISGKLTESGNAMLLINPHTSFFFRGEVHVVSEEGLNAYGAVTWGQFFVYQGFNENTGWMHTSTRVDFMDEFVETVVEQDGKLLYRYGDELRPVEVSEVTLKFRDGDGMAERTYPMYHTHHGPVTHRLEDKWVATKINWDPVNALHQSFLRTKLSGHDEFWEMMDIRTNSSNNTVYADSQGNIAYYHGNFVPKRDPRFDYSQPVDGSNPETDWQGLHTVDEIVTVVNPANGWIQNCNSTPFTAALDYSPRREDY
;
A
#
# COMPACT_ATOMS: atom_id res chain seq x y z
N ASP A 1 -20.57 -13.39 6.78
CA ASP A 1 -20.75 -13.35 8.25
C ASP A 1 -19.44 -13.05 9.00
N ALA A 2 -18.33 -13.80 8.72
CA ALA A 2 -17.07 -13.59 9.43
C ALA A 2 -16.51 -12.17 9.26
N VAL A 3 -16.49 -11.63 8.03
CA VAL A 3 -16.02 -10.24 7.77
C VAL A 3 -16.93 -9.22 8.44
N PHE A 4 -18.26 -9.40 8.38
CA PHE A 4 -19.18 -8.54 9.11
C PHE A 4 -18.85 -8.50 10.61
N GLY A 5 -18.72 -9.68 11.24
CA GLY A 5 -18.37 -9.78 12.66
C GLY A 5 -17.00 -9.18 12.99
N LEU A 6 -16.02 -9.38 12.10
CA LEU A 6 -14.68 -8.83 12.25
C LEU A 6 -14.68 -7.29 12.27
N LEU A 7 -15.41 -6.66 11.35
CA LEU A 7 -15.48 -5.19 11.29
C LEU A 7 -16.35 -4.60 12.42
N TYR A 8 -17.40 -5.32 12.82
CA TYR A 8 -18.16 -4.94 14.00
C TYR A 8 -17.28 -4.95 15.26
N ALA A 9 -16.52 -6.03 15.49
CA ALA A 9 -15.63 -6.15 16.65
C ALA A 9 -14.50 -5.11 16.63
N GLN A 10 -13.87 -4.85 15.47
CA GLN A 10 -12.89 -3.78 15.36
C GLN A 10 -13.50 -2.40 15.70
N SER A 11 -14.75 -2.19 15.32
CA SER A 11 -15.45 -0.94 15.64
C SER A 11 -15.81 -0.84 17.12
N GLU A 12 -16.12 -1.96 17.79
CA GLU A 12 -16.26 -1.99 19.26
C GLU A 12 -14.95 -1.65 19.97
N ASP A 13 -13.83 -2.15 19.46
CA ASP A 13 -12.51 -1.93 20.06
C ASP A 13 -12.02 -0.49 19.84
N ASP A 14 -12.07 0.01 18.60
CA ASP A 14 -11.62 1.37 18.29
C ASP A 14 -12.22 1.90 16.97
N PHE A 15 -13.48 2.30 16.98
CA PHE A 15 -14.14 2.90 15.82
C PHE A 15 -13.38 4.13 15.29
N ASN A 16 -12.82 4.95 16.18
CA ASN A 16 -12.12 6.16 15.76
C ASN A 16 -10.92 5.87 14.85
N ARG A 17 -10.24 4.73 15.03
CA ARG A 17 -9.15 4.32 14.15
C ARG A 17 -9.65 3.76 12.85
N VAL A 18 -10.70 2.93 12.89
CA VAL A 18 -11.37 2.45 11.66
C VAL A 18 -11.79 3.63 10.82
N GLU A 19 -12.49 4.60 11.41
CA GLU A 19 -12.94 5.80 10.72
C GLU A 19 -11.77 6.63 10.17
N ARG A 20 -10.74 6.91 11.00
CA ARG A 20 -9.60 7.74 10.61
C ARG A 20 -8.83 7.15 9.42
N ASN A 21 -8.66 5.83 9.39
CA ASN A 21 -7.99 5.15 8.29
C ASN A 21 -8.73 5.37 6.96
N TYR A 22 -10.06 5.30 6.98
CA TYR A 22 -10.86 5.55 5.77
C TYR A 22 -10.99 7.04 5.42
N ILE A 23 -11.00 7.94 6.41
CA ILE A 23 -10.91 9.39 6.15
C ILE A 23 -9.62 9.69 5.39
N TRP A 24 -8.50 9.17 5.89
CA TRP A 24 -7.20 9.35 5.27
C TRP A 24 -7.11 8.68 3.89
N ALA A 25 -7.45 7.39 3.79
CA ALA A 25 -7.33 6.62 2.54
C ALA A 25 -8.20 7.22 1.42
N THR A 26 -9.39 7.69 1.75
CA THR A 26 -10.30 8.32 0.78
C THR A 26 -9.98 9.78 0.48
N GLY A 27 -8.84 10.32 0.95
CA GLY A 27 -8.42 11.70 0.69
C GLY A 27 -9.42 12.73 1.23
N ARG A 28 -9.77 12.61 2.52
CA ARG A 28 -10.72 13.47 3.23
C ARG A 28 -10.19 13.97 4.59
N LEU A 29 -8.87 13.83 4.80
CA LEU A 29 -8.25 14.16 6.08
C LEU A 29 -8.37 15.66 6.40
N ALA A 30 -8.28 16.52 5.39
CA ALA A 30 -8.41 17.96 5.55
C ALA A 30 -9.81 18.41 6.04
N GLU A 31 -10.86 17.62 5.81
CA GLU A 31 -12.18 17.89 6.36
C GLU A 31 -12.21 17.78 7.90
N VAL A 32 -11.24 17.07 8.50
CA VAL A 32 -11.14 16.86 9.96
C VAL A 32 -9.98 17.64 10.55
N GLU A 33 -8.79 17.59 9.91
CA GLU A 33 -7.53 18.12 10.45
C GLU A 33 -7.22 19.56 9.94
N GLY A 34 -7.97 20.07 8.96
CA GLY A 34 -7.79 21.42 8.43
C GLY A 34 -6.96 21.49 7.16
N GLU A 35 -6.71 22.70 6.67
CA GLU A 35 -6.08 22.98 5.38
C GLU A 35 -4.69 22.34 5.24
N ASP A 36 -3.94 22.20 6.32
CA ASP A 36 -2.58 21.62 6.27
C ASP A 36 -2.56 20.18 5.73
N ALA A 37 -3.65 19.43 5.87
CA ALA A 37 -3.78 18.07 5.37
C ALA A 37 -4.21 17.97 3.90
N ILE A 38 -4.51 19.10 3.22
CA ILE A 38 -5.09 19.09 1.86
C ILE A 38 -4.20 18.41 0.81
N TYR A 39 -2.88 18.52 0.97
CA TYR A 39 -1.94 17.87 0.03
C TYR A 39 -1.79 16.37 0.28
N SER A 40 -2.08 15.88 1.50
CA SER A 40 -2.24 14.46 1.78
C SER A 40 -3.47 13.91 1.05
N ASP A 41 -4.57 14.65 1.09
CA ASP A 41 -5.80 14.29 0.37
C ASP A 41 -5.61 14.32 -1.15
N LEU A 42 -4.92 15.34 -1.65
CA LEU A 42 -4.59 15.44 -3.09
C LEU A 42 -3.72 14.26 -3.52
N ARG A 43 -2.70 13.87 -2.72
CA ARG A 43 -1.86 12.71 -3.00
C ARG A 43 -2.69 11.43 -3.16
N ALA A 44 -3.61 11.16 -2.24
CA ALA A 44 -4.49 10.00 -2.33
C ALA A 44 -5.35 10.04 -3.61
N ARG A 45 -5.90 11.20 -3.95
CA ARG A 45 -6.76 11.39 -5.13
C ARG A 45 -6.02 11.33 -6.45
N LEU A 46 -4.75 11.66 -6.49
CA LEU A 46 -3.91 11.51 -7.67
C LEU A 46 -3.75 10.04 -8.09
N TYR A 47 -3.85 9.09 -7.15
CA TYR A 47 -3.73 7.65 -7.44
C TYR A 47 -5.07 6.94 -7.53
N MET A 48 -6.11 7.47 -6.91
CA MET A 48 -7.46 6.91 -7.02
C MET A 48 -8.52 7.94 -6.72
N THR A 49 -9.41 8.13 -7.65
CA THR A 49 -10.65 8.90 -7.47
C THR A 49 -11.75 8.02 -6.89
N VAL A 50 -12.82 8.64 -6.37
CA VAL A 50 -13.99 7.90 -5.88
C VAL A 50 -14.67 7.12 -7.00
N ASP A 51 -14.70 7.66 -8.21
CA ASP A 51 -15.35 7.01 -9.34
C ASP A 51 -14.54 5.79 -9.83
N GLU A 52 -13.20 5.88 -9.80
CA GLU A 52 -12.34 4.73 -10.07
C GLU A 52 -12.48 3.65 -9.00
N ALA A 53 -12.57 4.01 -7.72
CA ALA A 53 -12.79 3.04 -6.64
C ALA A 53 -14.14 2.32 -6.79
N LYS A 54 -15.21 3.04 -7.16
CA LYS A 54 -16.52 2.44 -7.47
C LYS A 54 -16.43 1.53 -8.69
N ALA A 55 -15.75 1.97 -9.75
CA ALA A 55 -15.56 1.16 -10.94
C ALA A 55 -14.75 -0.12 -10.66
N ALA A 56 -13.70 -0.03 -9.80
CA ALA A 56 -12.92 -1.18 -9.35
C ALA A 56 -13.79 -2.17 -8.54
N TYR A 57 -14.62 -1.66 -7.62
CA TYR A 57 -15.57 -2.48 -6.88
C TYR A 57 -16.58 -3.14 -7.83
N ASP A 58 -17.17 -2.39 -8.77
CA ASP A 58 -18.15 -2.92 -9.73
C ASP A 58 -17.56 -4.02 -10.62
N ALA A 59 -16.30 -3.89 -11.00
CA ALA A 59 -15.55 -4.87 -11.81
C ALA A 59 -15.01 -6.06 -11.00
N ALA A 60 -14.97 -5.97 -9.66
CA ALA A 60 -14.44 -7.01 -8.80
C ALA A 60 -15.27 -8.30 -8.88
N PRO A 61 -14.67 -9.48 -8.66
CA PRO A 61 -15.41 -10.74 -8.64
C PRO A 61 -16.42 -10.78 -7.49
N ASP A 62 -17.51 -11.52 -7.68
CA ASP A 62 -18.66 -11.54 -6.74
C ASP A 62 -18.28 -11.89 -5.30
N TRP A 63 -17.30 -12.81 -5.12
CA TRP A 63 -16.84 -13.16 -3.78
C TRP A 63 -16.15 -11.98 -3.08
N LEU A 64 -15.37 -11.14 -3.79
CA LEU A 64 -14.72 -9.96 -3.23
C LEU A 64 -15.72 -8.85 -2.93
N LYS A 65 -16.71 -8.65 -3.83
CA LYS A 65 -17.85 -7.74 -3.56
C LYS A 65 -18.55 -8.14 -2.26
N ALA A 66 -18.84 -9.43 -2.08
CA ALA A 66 -19.49 -9.91 -0.86
C ALA A 66 -18.67 -9.64 0.42
N LEU A 67 -17.34 -9.66 0.36
CA LEU A 67 -16.48 -9.26 1.48
C LEU A 67 -16.51 -7.75 1.72
N CYS A 68 -16.48 -6.96 0.64
CA CYS A 68 -16.59 -5.50 0.72
C CYS A 68 -17.98 -5.05 1.24
N ASP A 69 -19.05 -5.73 0.82
CA ASP A 69 -20.41 -5.50 1.36
C ASP A 69 -20.44 -5.81 2.86
N ALA A 70 -19.90 -6.95 3.26
CA ALA A 70 -19.85 -7.36 4.66
C ALA A 70 -18.99 -6.42 5.52
N PHE A 71 -17.93 -5.85 4.95
CA PHE A 71 -17.15 -4.78 5.59
C PHE A 71 -18.05 -3.58 5.89
N ALA A 72 -18.72 -3.03 4.88
CA ALA A 72 -19.59 -1.86 5.04
C ALA A 72 -20.74 -2.14 6.01
N ASP A 73 -21.38 -3.30 5.89
CA ASP A 73 -22.48 -3.71 6.75
C ASP A 73 -22.05 -3.84 8.21
N GLY A 74 -20.86 -4.42 8.48
CA GLY A 74 -20.35 -4.59 9.84
C GLY A 74 -20.13 -3.27 10.56
N VAL A 75 -19.43 -2.31 9.91
CA VAL A 75 -19.20 -0.98 10.48
C VAL A 75 -20.50 -0.18 10.61
N ASN A 76 -21.36 -0.20 9.57
CA ASN A 76 -22.63 0.51 9.61
C ASN A 76 -23.59 -0.05 10.66
N TYR A 77 -23.58 -1.37 10.88
CA TYR A 77 -24.39 -1.98 11.92
C TYR A 77 -23.89 -1.59 13.32
N TYR A 78 -22.57 -1.49 13.52
CA TYR A 78 -22.01 -0.94 14.75
C TYR A 78 -22.54 0.47 15.02
N LEU A 79 -22.43 1.38 14.06
CA LEU A 79 -22.95 2.74 14.19
C LEU A 79 -24.47 2.79 14.46
N HIS A 80 -25.22 1.88 13.85
CA HIS A 80 -26.67 1.78 14.08
C HIS A 80 -27.01 1.35 15.51
N THR A 81 -26.23 0.44 16.08
CA THR A 81 -26.47 -0.12 17.42
C THR A 81 -25.83 0.71 18.55
N HIS A 82 -24.96 1.65 18.22
CA HIS A 82 -24.26 2.53 19.16
C HIS A 82 -24.48 4.00 18.83
N PRO A 83 -25.72 4.52 19.02
CA PRO A 83 -26.06 5.89 18.68
C PRO A 83 -25.32 6.95 19.51
N GLU A 84 -24.66 6.56 20.59
CA GLU A 84 -23.79 7.39 21.41
C GLU A 84 -22.44 7.66 20.77
N VAL A 85 -22.05 6.89 19.76
CA VAL A 85 -20.79 7.09 19.01
C VAL A 85 -20.97 8.28 18.07
N GLU A 86 -20.08 9.25 18.18
CA GLU A 86 -20.06 10.43 17.33
C GLU A 86 -18.94 10.33 16.29
N PRO A 87 -19.23 9.92 15.04
CA PRO A 87 -18.25 9.92 13.95
C PRO A 87 -17.70 11.34 13.72
N LYS A 88 -16.40 11.43 13.43
CA LYS A 88 -15.79 12.73 13.07
C LYS A 88 -16.24 13.22 11.70
N LEU A 89 -16.50 12.28 10.78
CA LEU A 89 -16.86 12.59 9.40
C LEU A 89 -17.70 11.50 8.73
N LEU A 90 -17.37 10.22 8.92
CA LEU A 90 -17.97 9.10 8.19
C LEU A 90 -19.16 8.52 8.96
N THR A 91 -20.35 9.04 8.69
CA THR A 91 -21.59 8.51 9.27
C THR A 91 -22.11 7.26 8.55
N ARG A 92 -21.51 6.90 7.43
CA ARG A 92 -21.79 5.71 6.63
C ARG A 92 -20.55 5.25 5.89
N PHE A 93 -20.32 3.93 5.88
CA PHE A 93 -19.28 3.26 5.12
C PHE A 93 -19.88 2.59 3.88
N GLU A 94 -19.18 2.67 2.77
CA GLU A 94 -19.62 2.15 1.50
C GLU A 94 -18.73 1.00 1.02
N PRO A 95 -19.25 -0.01 0.31
CA PRO A 95 -18.50 -1.22 -0.03
C PRO A 95 -17.34 -1.00 -1.01
N TRP A 96 -17.28 0.12 -1.70
CA TRP A 96 -16.14 0.47 -2.56
C TRP A 96 -14.95 1.06 -1.78
N MET A 97 -15.12 1.46 -0.53
CA MET A 97 -14.05 2.11 0.27
C MET A 97 -12.79 1.25 0.44
N PRO A 98 -12.88 -0.08 0.61
CA PRO A 98 -11.67 -0.92 0.69
C PRO A 98 -10.77 -0.85 -0.53
N MET A 99 -11.26 -0.40 -1.71
CA MET A 99 -10.43 -0.19 -2.90
C MET A 99 -9.38 0.90 -2.71
N PHE A 100 -9.60 1.86 -1.81
CA PHE A 100 -8.60 2.85 -1.42
C PHE A 100 -7.61 2.34 -0.39
N PHE A 101 -7.98 1.31 0.34
CA PHE A 101 -7.23 0.80 1.47
C PHE A 101 -6.96 -0.69 1.30
N SER A 102 -6.28 -1.02 0.21
CA SER A 102 -6.10 -2.39 -0.27
C SER A 102 -4.93 -3.12 0.38
N GLU A 103 -4.00 -2.39 0.98
CA GLU A 103 -2.79 -2.99 1.57
C GLU A 103 -2.82 -2.92 3.10
N GLY A 104 -2.33 -3.96 3.73
CA GLY A 104 -2.24 -4.04 5.17
C GLY A 104 -1.14 -3.19 5.80
N SER A 105 -0.14 -2.79 5.05
CA SER A 105 0.79 -1.75 5.46
C SER A 105 0.25 -0.42 4.97
N ILE A 106 -0.54 0.23 5.77
CA ILE A 106 -1.17 1.50 5.46
C ILE A 106 -0.21 2.41 4.71
N GLY A 107 -0.64 2.83 3.52
CA GLY A 107 0.05 3.85 2.76
C GLY A 107 1.51 3.59 2.45
N GLY A 108 1.97 2.36 2.59
CA GLY A 108 3.37 2.02 2.41
C GLY A 108 3.94 2.48 1.08
N ASP A 109 3.08 2.60 0.09
CA ASP A 109 3.51 2.93 -1.25
C ASP A 109 3.33 4.41 -1.56
N ILE A 110 2.13 4.96 -1.52
CA ILE A 110 1.90 6.38 -1.83
C ILE A 110 2.46 7.32 -0.77
N GLU A 111 2.61 6.90 0.47
CA GLU A 111 3.18 7.74 1.55
C GLU A 111 4.64 8.11 1.31
N GLN A 112 5.37 7.36 0.51
CA GLN A 112 6.73 7.71 0.13
C GLN A 112 6.80 8.90 -0.84
N ILE A 113 5.69 9.24 -1.49
CA ILE A 113 5.60 10.38 -2.41
C ILE A 113 5.59 11.69 -1.62
N SER A 114 6.50 12.57 -1.95
CA SER A 114 6.74 13.81 -1.23
C SER A 114 5.54 14.76 -1.25
N LEU A 115 4.98 15.06 -0.08
CA LEU A 115 3.94 16.09 0.07
C LEU A 115 4.46 17.48 -0.26
N ASP A 116 5.74 17.76 0.01
CA ASP A 116 6.36 19.05 -0.33
C ASP A 116 6.46 19.21 -1.85
N GLY A 117 6.76 18.12 -2.59
CA GLY A 117 6.73 18.10 -4.05
C GLY A 117 5.35 18.42 -4.61
N ILE A 118 4.31 17.74 -4.09
CA ILE A 118 2.92 17.98 -4.47
C ILE A 118 2.51 19.43 -4.13
N ARG A 119 2.84 19.92 -2.95
CA ARG A 119 2.55 21.28 -2.53
C ARG A 119 3.23 22.31 -3.44
N ALA A 120 4.50 22.09 -3.81
CA ALA A 120 5.24 22.99 -4.68
C ALA A 120 4.68 22.99 -6.12
N PHE A 121 4.12 21.88 -6.58
CA PHE A 121 3.58 21.76 -7.94
C PHE A 121 2.14 22.30 -8.05
N TYR A 122 1.27 21.93 -7.10
CA TYR A 122 -0.16 22.22 -7.13
C TYR A 122 -0.57 23.43 -6.28
N GLY A 123 0.32 23.92 -5.41
CA GLY A 123 0.08 25.07 -4.56
C GLY A 123 0.22 26.40 -5.31
N GLU A 124 -0.29 27.48 -4.73
CA GLU A 124 -0.10 28.83 -5.25
C GLU A 124 1.36 29.28 -5.08
N GLU A 125 1.88 30.13 -5.99
CA GLU A 125 3.27 30.69 -5.97
C GLU A 125 3.69 31.31 -4.62
N SER A 126 2.72 31.72 -3.78
CA SER A 126 3.00 32.26 -2.44
C SER A 126 3.50 31.20 -1.43
N ALA A 127 3.32 29.91 -1.69
CA ALA A 127 3.79 28.83 -0.82
C ALA A 127 5.32 28.69 -0.85
N VAL A 128 5.97 28.99 -1.97
CA VAL A 128 7.43 28.94 -2.12
C VAL A 128 8.15 29.89 -1.14
N LYS A 129 7.52 31.01 -0.77
CA LYS A 129 8.08 31.95 0.22
C LYS A 129 7.94 31.49 1.67
N ARG A 130 6.99 30.60 2.00
CA ARG A 130 6.83 30.04 3.36
C ARG A 130 7.82 28.94 3.66
N LEU A 131 8.19 28.12 2.67
CA LEU A 131 9.19 27.05 2.83
C LEU A 131 10.58 27.53 3.25
N ALA A 132 10.91 28.82 3.01
CA ALA A 132 12.17 29.40 3.44
C ALA A 132 12.21 29.79 4.94
N ASN A 133 11.09 29.73 5.66
CA ASN A 133 10.98 30.15 7.05
C ASN A 133 10.60 29.04 8.05
N ASP A 134 10.19 27.85 7.60
CA ASP A 134 9.83 26.75 8.49
C ASP A 134 11.01 25.78 8.74
N GLY A 135 12.10 26.34 9.23
CA GLY A 135 13.29 25.61 9.67
C GLY A 135 13.21 25.03 11.07
N ALA A 136 12.04 24.60 11.54
CA ALA A 136 11.91 23.84 12.77
C ALA A 136 10.70 22.91 12.71
N ARG A 137 10.82 21.78 12.02
CA ARG A 137 9.99 20.65 12.35
C ARG A 137 10.40 20.19 13.74
N GLU A 138 9.49 20.25 14.72
CA GLU A 138 9.59 19.41 15.89
C GLU A 138 9.84 17.98 15.38
N VAL A 139 10.98 17.43 15.77
CA VAL A 139 11.25 16.00 15.57
C VAL A 139 10.26 15.30 16.50
N GLU A 140 9.08 15.00 16.00
CA GLU A 140 8.22 14.00 16.60
C GLU A 140 9.12 12.79 16.80
N LEU A 141 9.30 12.34 18.04
CA LEU A 141 10.07 11.14 18.36
C LEU A 141 9.41 10.00 17.61
N SER A 142 9.91 9.72 16.39
CA SER A 142 9.40 8.63 15.59
C SER A 142 9.62 7.35 16.38
N GLU A 143 8.53 6.64 16.66
CA GLU A 143 8.62 5.31 17.25
C GLU A 143 9.55 4.45 16.39
N PRO A 144 10.32 3.52 17.01
CA PRO A 144 11.19 2.64 16.23
C PRO A 144 10.38 1.93 15.14
N SER A 145 10.69 2.20 13.90
CA SER A 145 10.07 1.52 12.76
C SER A 145 10.94 0.35 12.33
N GLY A 146 10.32 -0.77 12.02
CA GLY A 146 11.01 -1.96 11.53
C GLY A 146 10.28 -3.22 11.96
N SER A 147 10.91 -4.36 11.78
CA SER A 147 10.32 -5.65 12.17
C SER A 147 11.37 -6.74 12.22
N ASN A 148 11.13 -7.79 13.03
CA ASN A 148 11.96 -8.99 13.06
C ASN A 148 11.12 -10.21 12.70
N GLY A 149 11.52 -10.97 11.69
CA GLY A 149 10.96 -12.24 11.31
C GLY A 149 11.99 -13.37 11.38
N PHE A 150 11.63 -14.48 12.01
CA PHE A 150 12.46 -15.69 12.05
C PHE A 150 11.61 -16.90 11.71
N ALA A 151 12.11 -17.74 10.80
CA ALA A 151 11.55 -19.04 10.53
C ALA A 151 12.61 -20.13 10.79
N ILE A 152 12.24 -21.14 11.57
CA ILE A 152 13.11 -22.26 11.93
C ILE A 152 12.45 -23.54 11.46
N SER A 153 13.15 -24.34 10.64
CA SER A 153 12.67 -25.60 10.14
C SER A 153 12.49 -26.62 11.29
N GLY A 154 11.50 -27.48 11.18
CA GLY A 154 11.29 -28.59 12.10
C GLY A 154 12.48 -29.52 12.30
N LYS A 155 13.45 -29.51 11.38
CA LYS A 155 14.72 -30.26 11.54
C LYS A 155 15.57 -29.78 12.71
N LEU A 156 15.39 -28.53 13.14
CA LEU A 156 16.15 -27.90 14.24
C LEU A 156 15.36 -27.76 15.52
N THR A 157 14.08 -28.19 15.55
CA THR A 157 13.23 -28.08 16.72
C THR A 157 13.04 -29.45 17.39
N GLU A 158 12.83 -29.46 18.68
CA GLU A 158 12.58 -30.67 19.46
C GLU A 158 11.26 -31.34 19.07
N SER A 159 10.25 -30.54 18.73
CA SER A 159 8.91 -31.01 18.35
C SER A 159 8.83 -31.55 16.92
N GLY A 160 9.82 -31.26 16.07
CA GLY A 160 9.75 -31.53 14.63
C GLY A 160 8.87 -30.54 13.85
N ASN A 161 8.22 -29.59 14.51
CA ASN A 161 7.40 -28.56 13.87
C ASN A 161 8.25 -27.35 13.51
N ALA A 162 7.92 -26.70 12.40
CA ALA A 162 8.50 -25.40 12.09
C ALA A 162 8.06 -24.33 13.12
N MET A 163 8.88 -23.32 13.32
CA MET A 163 8.59 -22.18 14.20
C MET A 163 8.70 -20.88 13.43
N LEU A 164 7.75 -19.98 13.65
CA LEU A 164 7.75 -18.62 13.08
C LEU A 164 7.65 -17.59 14.20
N LEU A 165 8.61 -16.65 14.25
CA LEU A 165 8.51 -15.44 15.05
C LEU A 165 7.94 -14.32 14.20
N ILE A 166 6.88 -13.70 14.70
CA ILE A 166 6.21 -12.52 14.12
C ILE A 166 6.40 -11.36 15.10
N ASN A 167 7.30 -10.42 14.78
CA ASN A 167 7.64 -9.32 15.67
C ASN A 167 7.69 -7.98 14.91
N PRO A 168 6.53 -7.38 14.58
CA PRO A 168 6.47 -6.05 13.99
C PRO A 168 6.82 -4.98 15.02
N HIS A 169 7.61 -3.98 14.61
CA HIS A 169 7.87 -2.78 15.38
C HIS A 169 7.06 -1.63 14.79
N THR A 170 5.84 -1.49 15.22
CA THR A 170 4.91 -0.45 14.81
C THR A 170 4.38 0.26 16.04
N SER A 171 3.69 1.39 15.86
CA SER A 171 2.96 2.02 16.94
C SER A 171 2.06 1.00 17.65
N PHE A 172 1.98 1.09 18.97
CA PHE A 172 1.16 0.18 19.79
C PHE A 172 -0.31 0.12 19.33
N PHE A 173 -0.81 1.23 18.83
CA PHE A 173 -2.20 1.34 18.39
C PHE A 173 -2.39 1.14 16.88
N PHE A 174 -1.36 0.76 16.15
CA PHE A 174 -1.41 0.68 14.68
C PHE A 174 -2.31 -0.45 14.17
N ARG A 175 -2.36 -1.58 14.88
CA ARG A 175 -3.12 -2.78 14.51
C ARG A 175 -3.88 -3.35 15.69
N GLY A 176 -5.03 -3.97 15.39
CA GLY A 176 -5.74 -4.85 16.31
C GLY A 176 -5.28 -6.31 16.17
N GLU A 177 -5.53 -7.11 17.17
CA GLU A 177 -5.28 -8.55 17.17
C GLU A 177 -6.62 -9.29 17.13
N VAL A 178 -6.75 -10.26 16.22
CA VAL A 178 -8.02 -10.93 15.97
C VAL A 178 -7.85 -12.41 15.75
N HIS A 179 -8.91 -13.19 16.08
CA HIS A 179 -9.08 -14.57 15.66
C HIS A 179 -10.38 -14.69 14.89
N VAL A 180 -10.28 -15.00 13.60
CA VAL A 180 -11.43 -15.07 12.70
C VAL A 180 -11.66 -16.49 12.24
N VAL A 181 -12.87 -16.99 12.44
CA VAL A 181 -13.25 -18.36 12.07
C VAL A 181 -14.52 -18.35 11.21
N SER A 182 -14.54 -19.13 10.15
CA SER A 182 -15.70 -19.36 9.29
C SER A 182 -15.73 -20.80 8.81
N GLU A 183 -16.92 -21.37 8.69
CA GLU A 183 -17.11 -22.71 8.10
C GLU A 183 -16.73 -22.76 6.60
N GLU A 184 -16.50 -21.63 5.98
CA GLU A 184 -15.97 -21.49 4.60
C GLU A 184 -14.44 -21.66 4.51
N GLY A 185 -13.82 -22.28 5.51
CA GLY A 185 -12.40 -22.61 5.53
C GLY A 185 -11.48 -21.47 5.97
N LEU A 186 -12.00 -20.45 6.65
CA LEU A 186 -11.19 -19.44 7.31
C LEU A 186 -11.03 -19.78 8.79
N ASN A 187 -9.78 -19.91 9.24
CA ASN A 187 -9.43 -20.01 10.65
C ASN A 187 -8.05 -19.35 10.83
N ALA A 188 -8.03 -18.03 11.00
CA ALA A 188 -6.81 -17.25 11.02
C ALA A 188 -6.72 -16.38 12.27
N TYR A 189 -5.53 -16.33 12.87
CA TYR A 189 -5.19 -15.47 14.00
C TYR A 189 -4.03 -14.57 13.66
N GLY A 190 -4.09 -13.32 14.09
CA GLY A 190 -2.99 -12.38 13.95
C GLY A 190 -3.41 -10.93 13.94
N ALA A 191 -2.53 -10.09 13.44
CA ALA A 191 -2.72 -8.65 13.39
C ALA A 191 -3.55 -8.23 12.18
N VAL A 192 -4.52 -7.35 12.40
CA VAL A 192 -5.32 -6.68 11.39
C VAL A 192 -5.10 -5.19 11.46
N THR A 193 -4.94 -4.54 10.33
CA THR A 193 -4.97 -3.08 10.26
C THR A 193 -6.41 -2.61 10.43
N TRP A 194 -6.65 -1.62 11.29
CA TRP A 194 -7.99 -1.13 11.60
C TRP A 194 -8.78 -0.76 10.34
N GLY A 195 -9.91 -1.42 10.17
CA GLY A 195 -10.78 -1.28 9.00
C GLY A 195 -10.51 -2.29 7.89
N GLN A 196 -9.46 -3.12 7.97
CA GLN A 196 -9.23 -4.20 7.02
C GLN A 196 -9.97 -5.48 7.43
N PHE A 197 -10.31 -6.31 6.43
CA PHE A 197 -11.07 -7.55 6.62
C PHE A 197 -10.23 -8.82 6.45
N PHE A 198 -8.91 -8.72 6.53
CA PHE A 198 -7.99 -9.86 6.47
C PHE A 198 -6.87 -9.72 7.51
N VAL A 199 -6.36 -10.85 7.96
CA VAL A 199 -5.19 -10.89 8.83
C VAL A 199 -3.95 -10.55 8.01
N TYR A 200 -3.35 -9.41 8.30
CA TYR A 200 -2.19 -8.90 7.57
C TYR A 200 -0.94 -9.74 7.81
N GLN A 201 -0.64 -10.05 9.07
CA GLN A 201 0.40 -10.99 9.46
C GLN A 201 -0.07 -11.83 10.63
N GLY A 202 0.20 -13.12 10.57
CA GLY A 202 -0.34 -14.08 11.52
C GLY A 202 -0.18 -15.50 11.04
N PHE A 203 -1.12 -16.33 11.38
CA PHE A 203 -1.12 -17.74 11.00
C PHE A 203 -2.55 -18.31 10.95
N ASN A 204 -2.69 -19.39 10.20
CA ASN A 204 -3.84 -20.28 10.21
C ASN A 204 -3.40 -21.67 10.70
N GLU A 205 -4.22 -22.70 10.54
CA GLU A 205 -3.89 -24.07 10.98
C GLU A 205 -2.66 -24.65 10.27
N ASN A 206 -2.34 -24.18 9.08
CA ASN A 206 -1.34 -24.78 8.20
C ASN A 206 -0.15 -23.88 7.92
N THR A 207 -0.37 -22.59 7.81
CA THR A 207 0.64 -21.61 7.35
C THR A 207 0.75 -20.43 8.29
N GLY A 208 1.96 -19.87 8.40
CA GLY A 208 2.22 -18.61 9.09
C GLY A 208 3.03 -17.68 8.19
N TRP A 209 2.75 -16.37 8.28
CA TRP A 209 3.39 -15.34 7.49
C TRP A 209 3.65 -14.08 8.31
N MET A 210 4.78 -13.48 8.06
CA MET A 210 5.23 -12.27 8.73
C MET A 210 5.85 -11.33 7.70
N HIS A 211 5.53 -10.04 7.81
CA HIS A 211 6.11 -9.02 6.94
C HIS A 211 7.14 -8.19 7.70
N THR A 212 8.28 -7.95 7.04
CA THR A 212 9.26 -6.98 7.49
C THR A 212 9.39 -5.86 6.45
N SER A 213 9.78 -4.67 6.88
CA SER A 213 10.02 -3.57 5.96
C SER A 213 11.16 -3.95 5.00
N THR A 214 10.98 -3.61 3.75
CA THR A 214 11.98 -3.77 2.70
C THR A 214 12.53 -2.41 2.26
N ARG A 215 13.60 -2.46 1.48
CA ARG A 215 14.13 -1.30 0.74
C ARG A 215 14.12 -1.58 -0.76
N VAL A 216 13.22 -2.44 -1.20
CA VAL A 216 12.99 -2.66 -2.63
C VAL A 216 12.56 -1.33 -3.25
N ASP A 217 13.19 -1.01 -4.36
CA ASP A 217 12.82 0.12 -5.19
C ASP A 217 11.65 -0.28 -6.09
N PHE A 218 10.44 0.10 -5.67
CA PHE A 218 9.18 -0.29 -6.29
C PHE A 218 8.45 0.88 -6.97
N MET A 219 9.07 2.05 -6.96
CA MET A 219 8.50 3.29 -7.46
C MET A 219 9.51 4.02 -8.32
N ASP A 220 9.11 4.49 -9.49
CA ASP A 220 9.97 5.26 -10.39
C ASP A 220 9.40 6.62 -10.73
N GLU A 221 10.30 7.55 -10.94
CA GLU A 221 10.02 8.91 -11.34
C GLU A 221 10.42 9.12 -12.80
N PHE A 222 9.50 9.67 -13.60
CA PHE A 222 9.68 9.92 -15.02
C PHE A 222 9.63 11.41 -15.31
N VAL A 223 10.72 11.94 -15.87
CA VAL A 223 10.83 13.35 -16.25
C VAL A 223 10.14 13.56 -17.57
N GLU A 224 9.01 14.24 -17.55
CA GLU A 224 8.16 14.47 -18.71
C GLU A 224 8.52 15.75 -19.46
N THR A 225 8.64 15.67 -20.76
CA THR A 225 8.79 16.84 -21.62
C THR A 225 7.42 17.28 -22.12
N VAL A 226 6.80 18.18 -21.35
CA VAL A 226 5.46 18.71 -21.64
C VAL A 226 5.54 19.95 -22.53
N VAL A 227 4.65 20.02 -23.51
CA VAL A 227 4.48 21.15 -24.42
C VAL A 227 3.00 21.53 -24.52
N GLU A 228 2.73 22.80 -24.75
CA GLU A 228 1.38 23.28 -25.06
C GLU A 228 1.24 23.50 -26.58
N GLN A 229 0.22 22.90 -27.17
CA GLN A 229 -0.11 23.08 -28.58
C GLN A 229 -1.63 23.19 -28.74
N ASP A 230 -2.08 24.26 -29.39
CA ASP A 230 -3.51 24.53 -29.64
C ASP A 230 -4.37 24.50 -28.37
N GLY A 231 -3.81 24.99 -27.22
CA GLY A 231 -4.46 25.03 -25.93
C GLY A 231 -4.59 23.64 -25.25
N LYS A 232 -3.84 22.64 -25.72
CA LYS A 232 -3.78 21.29 -25.14
C LYS A 232 -2.38 21.04 -24.59
N LEU A 233 -2.32 20.41 -23.42
CA LEU A 233 -1.09 19.89 -22.85
C LEU A 233 -0.77 18.53 -23.46
N LEU A 234 0.41 18.42 -24.05
CA LEU A 234 0.93 17.18 -24.65
C LEU A 234 2.29 16.88 -24.03
N TYR A 235 2.64 15.62 -23.93
CA TYR A 235 3.98 15.20 -23.53
C TYR A 235 4.64 14.37 -24.64
N ARG A 236 5.96 14.50 -24.75
CA ARG A 236 6.75 13.77 -25.75
C ARG A 236 6.94 12.33 -25.31
N TYR A 237 6.77 11.38 -26.25
CA TYR A 237 7.09 9.97 -26.06
C TYR A 237 7.66 9.41 -27.37
N GLY A 238 8.96 9.16 -27.42
CA GLY A 238 9.67 8.89 -28.65
C GLY A 238 9.49 10.01 -29.66
N ASP A 239 9.00 9.67 -30.83
CA ASP A 239 8.71 10.62 -31.92
C ASP A 239 7.27 11.19 -31.85
N GLU A 240 6.46 10.75 -30.88
CA GLU A 240 5.06 11.15 -30.74
C GLU A 240 4.86 12.25 -29.70
N LEU A 241 3.75 12.98 -29.84
CA LEU A 241 3.18 13.81 -28.79
C LEU A 241 1.87 13.18 -28.34
N ARG A 242 1.80 12.82 -27.05
CA ARG A 242 0.62 12.21 -26.42
C ARG A 242 -0.10 13.23 -25.53
N PRO A 243 -1.43 13.19 -25.45
CA PRO A 243 -2.15 14.10 -24.58
C PRO A 243 -1.85 13.81 -23.09
N VAL A 244 -1.59 14.88 -22.31
CA VAL A 244 -1.68 14.79 -20.86
C VAL A 244 -3.15 14.65 -20.51
N GLU A 245 -3.49 13.64 -19.72
CA GLU A 245 -4.84 13.53 -19.15
C GLU A 245 -5.00 14.61 -18.08
N VAL A 246 -6.03 15.44 -18.22
CA VAL A 246 -6.33 16.52 -17.28
C VAL A 246 -7.73 16.30 -16.74
N SER A 247 -7.81 16.15 -15.43
CA SER A 247 -9.07 16.09 -14.69
C SER A 247 -9.03 17.09 -13.53
N GLU A 248 -10.09 17.19 -12.77
CA GLU A 248 -10.17 18.09 -11.61
C GLU A 248 -10.69 17.33 -10.39
N VAL A 249 -10.17 17.70 -9.22
CA VAL A 249 -10.67 17.25 -7.93
C VAL A 249 -10.96 18.45 -7.04
N THR A 250 -12.15 18.49 -6.44
CA THR A 250 -12.50 19.46 -5.41
C THR A 250 -12.34 18.80 -4.05
N LEU A 251 -11.44 19.35 -3.25
CA LEU A 251 -11.15 18.91 -1.88
C LEU A 251 -11.76 19.90 -0.89
N LYS A 252 -12.41 19.37 0.13
CA LYS A 252 -12.96 20.15 1.24
C LYS A 252 -11.98 20.15 2.40
N PHE A 253 -11.94 21.23 3.15
CA PHE A 253 -11.13 21.33 4.35
C PHE A 253 -11.82 22.17 5.41
N ARG A 254 -11.47 21.90 6.68
CA ARG A 254 -11.94 22.73 7.79
C ARG A 254 -11.20 24.07 7.76
N ASP A 255 -11.98 25.15 7.85
CA ASP A 255 -11.47 26.50 7.98
C ASP A 255 -12.13 27.18 9.19
N GLY A 256 -11.40 27.23 10.30
CA GLY A 256 -11.95 27.62 11.60
C GLY A 256 -13.14 26.76 12.01
N ASP A 257 -14.29 27.38 12.25
CA ASP A 257 -15.56 26.71 12.60
C ASP A 257 -16.39 26.31 11.36
N GLY A 258 -15.89 26.58 10.15
CA GLY A 258 -16.58 26.30 8.88
C GLY A 258 -15.86 25.29 8.02
N MET A 259 -16.40 25.12 6.80
CA MET A 259 -15.83 24.32 5.74
C MET A 259 -15.54 25.20 4.54
N ALA A 260 -14.38 25.03 3.96
CA ALA A 260 -14.02 25.61 2.67
C ALA A 260 -13.71 24.48 1.67
N GLU A 261 -13.53 24.86 0.41
CA GLU A 261 -13.17 23.92 -0.65
C GLU A 261 -12.17 24.54 -1.61
N ARG A 262 -11.36 23.69 -2.23
CA ARG A 262 -10.40 24.09 -3.26
C ARG A 262 -10.35 23.04 -4.35
N THR A 263 -10.40 23.51 -5.61
CA THR A 263 -10.31 22.65 -6.78
C THR A 263 -8.88 22.65 -7.29
N TYR A 264 -8.36 21.45 -7.54
CA TYR A 264 -7.04 21.22 -8.12
C TYR A 264 -7.18 20.55 -9.47
N PRO A 265 -6.43 20.97 -10.50
CA PRO A 265 -6.23 20.13 -11.68
C PRO A 265 -5.40 18.91 -11.29
N MET A 266 -5.70 17.77 -11.86
CA MET A 266 -4.88 16.57 -11.78
C MET A 266 -4.32 16.25 -13.15
N TYR A 267 -3.02 16.02 -13.24
CA TYR A 267 -2.31 15.74 -14.48
C TYR A 267 -1.76 14.33 -14.45
N HIS A 268 -2.07 13.54 -15.50
CA HIS A 268 -1.55 12.19 -15.65
C HIS A 268 -0.90 11.99 -17.00
N THR A 269 0.19 11.25 -17.02
CA THR A 269 0.76 10.63 -18.21
C THR A 269 0.57 9.11 -18.11
N HIS A 270 1.05 8.35 -19.07
CA HIS A 270 1.01 6.87 -18.97
C HIS A 270 1.96 6.31 -17.90
N HIS A 271 2.87 7.15 -17.38
CA HIS A 271 3.73 6.79 -16.25
C HIS A 271 3.03 6.98 -14.89
N GLY A 272 1.91 7.69 -14.84
CA GLY A 272 1.18 7.96 -13.61
C GLY A 272 0.88 9.45 -13.40
N PRO A 273 0.45 9.83 -12.18
CA PRO A 273 0.19 11.21 -11.84
C PRO A 273 1.48 12.03 -11.80
N VAL A 274 1.37 13.30 -12.18
CA VAL A 274 2.43 14.28 -11.99
C VAL A 274 2.46 14.68 -10.51
N THR A 275 3.58 14.48 -9.85
CA THR A 275 3.70 14.68 -8.40
C THR A 275 4.53 15.90 -8.02
N HIS A 276 5.48 16.31 -8.88
CA HIS A 276 6.37 17.46 -8.62
C HIS A 276 7.03 17.98 -9.89
N ARG A 277 7.98 18.90 -9.72
CA ARG A 277 8.85 19.42 -10.77
C ARG A 277 10.31 19.11 -10.45
N LEU A 278 11.05 18.78 -11.49
CA LEU A 278 12.50 18.81 -11.48
C LEU A 278 12.93 19.97 -12.41
N GLU A 279 13.45 21.05 -11.82
CA GLU A 279 13.66 22.32 -12.52
C GLU A 279 12.34 22.84 -13.15
N ASP A 280 12.26 22.94 -14.48
CA ASP A 280 11.07 23.36 -15.23
C ASP A 280 10.26 22.20 -15.83
N LYS A 281 10.75 20.96 -15.66
CA LYS A 281 10.08 19.76 -16.19
C LYS A 281 9.13 19.14 -15.17
N TRP A 282 8.12 18.48 -15.67
CA TRP A 282 7.17 17.73 -14.85
C TRP A 282 7.73 16.36 -14.52
N VAL A 283 7.39 15.84 -13.35
CA VAL A 283 7.77 14.50 -12.94
C VAL A 283 6.51 13.69 -12.61
N ALA A 284 6.29 12.65 -13.37
CA ALA A 284 5.25 11.65 -13.10
C ALA A 284 5.84 10.53 -12.23
N THR A 285 5.08 10.06 -11.23
CA THR A 285 5.53 9.01 -10.33
C THR A 285 4.69 7.75 -10.52
N LYS A 286 5.36 6.67 -10.91
CA LYS A 286 4.75 5.37 -11.19
C LYS A 286 4.90 4.42 -10.02
N ILE A 287 3.78 3.84 -9.60
CA ILE A 287 3.71 2.72 -8.67
C ILE A 287 2.81 1.64 -9.26
N ASN A 288 2.89 0.42 -8.73
CA ASN A 288 1.94 -0.64 -9.10
C ASN A 288 0.66 -0.47 -8.26
N TRP A 289 -0.39 0.08 -8.84
CA TRP A 289 -1.67 0.31 -8.16
C TRP A 289 -2.74 -0.64 -8.70
N ASP A 290 -3.02 -1.71 -7.96
CA ASP A 290 -4.01 -2.74 -8.34
C ASP A 290 -4.80 -3.19 -7.10
N PRO A 291 -5.80 -2.41 -6.66
CA PRO A 291 -6.50 -2.65 -5.40
C PRO A 291 -7.30 -3.95 -5.38
N VAL A 292 -7.87 -4.36 -6.50
CA VAL A 292 -8.66 -5.60 -6.59
C VAL A 292 -7.77 -6.82 -6.33
N ASN A 293 -6.63 -6.90 -7.01
CA ASN A 293 -5.69 -8.00 -6.80
C ASN A 293 -4.96 -7.89 -5.47
N ALA A 294 -4.71 -6.69 -4.94
CA ALA A 294 -4.14 -6.50 -3.62
C ALA A 294 -5.05 -7.04 -2.50
N LEU A 295 -6.34 -6.73 -2.55
CA LEU A 295 -7.34 -7.31 -1.62
C LEU A 295 -7.47 -8.82 -1.80
N HIS A 296 -7.45 -9.31 -3.06
CA HIS A 296 -7.46 -10.74 -3.37
C HIS A 296 -6.26 -11.46 -2.74
N GLN A 297 -5.06 -10.99 -3.03
CA GLN A 297 -3.82 -11.58 -2.52
C GLN A 297 -3.81 -11.60 -0.99
N SER A 298 -4.18 -10.50 -0.36
CA SER A 298 -4.18 -10.36 1.10
C SER A 298 -5.21 -11.26 1.78
N PHE A 299 -6.40 -11.40 1.21
CA PHE A 299 -7.42 -12.29 1.75
C PHE A 299 -7.09 -13.77 1.49
N LEU A 300 -6.63 -14.11 0.29
CA LEU A 300 -6.26 -15.49 -0.09
C LEU A 300 -5.20 -16.05 0.85
N ARG A 301 -4.20 -15.26 1.21
CA ARG A 301 -3.13 -15.61 2.15
C ARG A 301 -3.64 -16.22 3.45
N THR A 302 -4.77 -15.74 3.95
CA THR A 302 -5.35 -16.17 5.22
C THR A 302 -5.92 -17.61 5.19
N LYS A 303 -6.09 -18.20 4.01
CA LYS A 303 -6.78 -19.48 3.81
C LYS A 303 -5.89 -20.59 3.22
N LEU A 304 -4.63 -20.30 2.94
CA LEU A 304 -3.72 -21.25 2.28
C LEU A 304 -3.34 -22.41 3.20
N SER A 305 -3.10 -23.57 2.60
CA SER A 305 -2.82 -24.83 3.29
C SER A 305 -1.37 -25.27 3.20
N GLY A 306 -0.53 -24.64 2.37
CA GLY A 306 0.87 -25.01 2.22
C GLY A 306 1.66 -24.09 1.32
N HIS A 307 2.96 -24.41 1.16
CA HIS A 307 3.92 -23.60 0.46
C HIS A 307 3.62 -23.40 -1.04
N ASP A 308 3.16 -24.44 -1.73
CA ASP A 308 2.88 -24.36 -3.16
C ASP A 308 1.77 -23.34 -3.46
N GLU A 309 0.68 -23.39 -2.70
CA GLU A 309 -0.41 -22.40 -2.80
C GLU A 309 0.06 -21.00 -2.40
N PHE A 310 0.95 -20.93 -1.40
CA PHE A 310 1.52 -19.65 -0.96
C PHE A 310 2.40 -19.03 -2.06
N TRP A 311 3.18 -19.84 -2.75
CA TRP A 311 3.98 -19.42 -3.90
C TRP A 311 3.11 -18.86 -5.03
N GLU A 312 2.05 -19.56 -5.41
CA GLU A 312 1.09 -19.10 -6.43
C GLU A 312 0.42 -17.77 -6.02
N MET A 313 0.05 -17.64 -4.74
CA MET A 313 -0.52 -16.40 -4.21
C MET A 313 0.49 -15.24 -4.27
N MET A 314 1.76 -15.49 -3.96
CA MET A 314 2.81 -14.47 -4.05
C MET A 314 2.99 -13.99 -5.49
N ASP A 315 2.75 -14.80 -6.50
CA ASP A 315 2.87 -14.41 -7.92
C ASP A 315 1.69 -13.54 -8.44
N ILE A 316 0.72 -13.21 -7.58
CA ILE A 316 -0.25 -12.12 -7.85
C ILE A 316 0.47 -10.76 -7.88
N ARG A 317 1.52 -10.58 -7.08
CA ARG A 317 2.47 -9.44 -7.12
C ARG A 317 1.85 -8.08 -6.86
N THR A 318 0.98 -7.99 -5.87
CA THR A 318 0.28 -6.75 -5.51
C THR A 318 0.37 -6.41 -4.02
N ASN A 319 1.07 -7.25 -3.25
CA ASN A 319 1.26 -7.02 -1.82
C ASN A 319 2.50 -6.18 -1.62
N SER A 320 2.36 -4.92 -1.52
CA SER A 320 3.36 -3.86 -1.38
C SER A 320 4.87 -4.23 -1.23
N SER A 321 5.69 -3.30 -0.94
CA SER A 321 7.14 -3.42 -0.81
C SER A 321 7.66 -4.29 0.35
N ASN A 322 6.82 -5.10 1.02
CA ASN A 322 7.25 -5.85 2.20
C ASN A 322 7.98 -7.15 1.86
N ASN A 323 8.98 -7.49 2.65
CA ASN A 323 9.49 -8.85 2.71
C ASN A 323 8.48 -9.77 3.38
N THR A 324 8.50 -11.06 3.02
CA THR A 324 7.70 -12.07 3.70
C THR A 324 8.58 -13.18 4.24
N VAL A 325 8.44 -13.48 5.53
CA VAL A 325 8.98 -14.68 6.17
C VAL A 325 7.82 -15.65 6.42
N TYR A 326 7.99 -16.88 6.01
CA TYR A 326 6.97 -17.92 5.97
C TYR A 326 7.41 -19.19 6.67
N ALA A 327 6.46 -19.90 7.29
CA ALA A 327 6.61 -21.27 7.74
C ALA A 327 5.28 -22.02 7.63
N ASP A 328 5.31 -23.35 7.46
CA ASP A 328 4.10 -24.18 7.40
C ASP A 328 4.16 -25.46 8.25
N SER A 329 3.00 -26.10 8.38
CA SER A 329 2.82 -27.35 9.12
C SER A 329 3.53 -28.56 8.49
N GLN A 330 3.97 -28.44 7.22
CA GLN A 330 4.72 -29.46 6.50
C GLN A 330 6.24 -29.34 6.77
N GLY A 331 6.66 -28.29 7.50
CA GLY A 331 8.05 -28.03 7.86
C GLY A 331 8.80 -27.18 6.87
N ASN A 332 8.12 -26.60 5.86
CA ASN A 332 8.74 -25.64 4.95
C ASN A 332 8.93 -24.30 5.64
N ILE A 333 10.04 -23.64 5.29
CA ILE A 333 10.31 -22.25 5.64
C ILE A 333 10.72 -21.50 4.38
N ALA A 334 10.26 -20.25 4.22
CA ALA A 334 10.59 -19.44 3.05
C ALA A 334 10.79 -17.96 3.40
N TYR A 335 11.55 -17.29 2.53
CA TYR A 335 11.71 -15.85 2.53
C TYR A 335 11.51 -15.33 1.11
N TYR A 336 10.72 -14.28 0.99
CA TYR A 336 10.49 -13.55 -0.26
C TYR A 336 10.89 -12.10 -0.06
N HIS A 337 11.73 -11.58 -0.94
CA HIS A 337 12.19 -10.20 -0.88
C HIS A 337 11.30 -9.29 -1.72
N GLY A 338 10.46 -8.52 -1.08
CA GLY A 338 9.45 -7.74 -1.76
C GLY A 338 8.33 -8.64 -2.33
N ASN A 339 7.45 -8.06 -3.09
CA ASN A 339 6.40 -8.81 -3.78
C ASN A 339 6.17 -8.31 -5.20
N PHE A 340 6.14 -6.99 -5.43
CA PHE A 340 6.25 -6.48 -6.79
C PHE A 340 7.56 -5.71 -6.96
N VAL A 341 8.30 -6.08 -7.98
CA VAL A 341 9.56 -5.45 -8.37
C VAL A 341 9.45 -5.15 -9.85
N PRO A 342 9.55 -3.90 -10.27
CA PRO A 342 9.48 -3.53 -11.69
C PRO A 342 10.62 -4.13 -12.50
N LYS A 343 10.32 -4.60 -13.71
CA LYS A 343 11.35 -4.98 -14.70
C LYS A 343 11.82 -3.73 -15.41
N ARG A 344 13.03 -3.32 -15.14
CA ARG A 344 13.68 -2.13 -15.68
C ARG A 344 14.76 -2.49 -16.69
N ASP A 345 15.03 -1.59 -17.61
CA ASP A 345 16.19 -1.73 -18.51
C ASP A 345 17.47 -1.34 -17.75
N PRO A 346 18.44 -2.25 -17.54
CA PRO A 346 19.63 -2.00 -16.75
C PRO A 346 20.61 -0.98 -17.36
N ARG A 347 20.30 -0.44 -18.53
CA ARG A 347 21.07 0.66 -19.14
C ARG A 347 20.81 2.01 -18.47
N PHE A 348 19.71 2.13 -17.72
CA PHE A 348 19.28 3.37 -17.06
C PHE A 348 19.39 3.25 -15.55
N ASP A 349 19.63 4.36 -14.89
CA ASP A 349 19.72 4.45 -13.43
C ASP A 349 18.38 4.94 -12.83
N TYR A 350 17.56 3.99 -12.38
CA TYR A 350 16.25 4.29 -11.79
C TYR A 350 16.32 4.72 -10.31
N SER A 351 17.49 4.75 -9.71
CA SER A 351 17.66 5.42 -8.42
C SER A 351 17.52 6.96 -8.53
N GLN A 352 17.40 7.46 -9.74
CA GLN A 352 17.15 8.85 -10.09
C GLN A 352 15.98 8.93 -11.09
N PRO A 353 15.29 10.07 -11.17
CA PRO A 353 14.27 10.28 -12.19
C PRO A 353 14.82 10.02 -13.61
N VAL A 354 14.17 9.16 -14.39
CA VAL A 354 14.55 8.79 -15.75
C VAL A 354 13.82 9.66 -16.79
N ASP A 355 14.32 9.68 -18.03
CA ASP A 355 13.73 10.44 -19.13
C ASP A 355 12.42 9.78 -19.62
N GLY A 356 11.27 10.29 -19.22
CA GLY A 356 9.93 9.80 -19.62
C GLY A 356 9.61 9.99 -21.10
N SER A 357 10.42 10.77 -21.84
CA SER A 357 10.25 10.87 -23.29
C SER A 357 10.87 9.71 -24.05
N ASN A 358 11.71 8.90 -23.41
CA ASN A 358 12.36 7.74 -24.00
C ASN A 358 11.55 6.45 -23.73
N PRO A 359 10.94 5.81 -24.75
CA PRO A 359 10.18 4.57 -24.53
C PRO A 359 10.99 3.40 -23.95
N GLU A 360 12.32 3.43 -24.02
CA GLU A 360 13.16 2.37 -23.46
C GLU A 360 13.27 2.44 -21.93
N THR A 361 12.82 3.55 -21.30
CA THR A 361 12.75 3.66 -19.84
C THR A 361 11.46 3.12 -19.24
N ASP A 362 10.51 2.69 -20.04
CA ASP A 362 9.27 2.10 -19.56
C ASP A 362 9.53 0.77 -18.81
N TRP A 363 8.73 0.52 -17.79
CA TRP A 363 8.71 -0.80 -17.17
C TRP A 363 8.32 -1.88 -18.18
N GLN A 364 9.07 -2.97 -18.17
CA GLN A 364 8.79 -4.17 -18.99
C GLN A 364 7.87 -5.16 -18.23
N GLY A 365 7.07 -4.68 -17.31
CA GLY A 365 6.21 -5.45 -16.42
C GLY A 365 6.81 -5.59 -15.03
N LEU A 366 6.37 -6.61 -14.29
CA LEU A 366 6.88 -6.95 -12.96
C LEU A 366 7.62 -8.28 -13.00
N HIS A 367 8.64 -8.42 -12.17
CA HIS A 367 9.29 -9.71 -11.95
C HIS A 367 8.32 -10.72 -11.37
N THR A 368 8.40 -11.95 -11.84
CA THR A 368 7.68 -13.08 -11.23
C THR A 368 8.34 -13.49 -9.91
N VAL A 369 7.65 -14.30 -9.12
CA VAL A 369 8.18 -14.79 -7.85
C VAL A 369 9.47 -15.61 -8.02
N ASP A 370 9.67 -16.24 -9.19
CA ASP A 370 10.90 -16.94 -9.55
C ASP A 370 12.07 -15.99 -9.86
N GLU A 371 11.77 -14.77 -10.24
CA GLU A 371 12.76 -13.78 -10.66
C GLU A 371 13.19 -12.85 -9.52
N ILE A 372 12.40 -12.75 -8.43
CA ILE A 372 12.80 -12.02 -7.21
C ILE A 372 13.67 -12.87 -6.31
N VAL A 373 14.37 -12.25 -5.36
CA VAL A 373 15.16 -12.99 -4.37
C VAL A 373 14.22 -13.78 -3.45
N THR A 374 14.26 -15.10 -3.57
CA THR A 374 13.46 -16.02 -2.80
C THR A 374 14.36 -17.13 -2.24
N VAL A 375 14.20 -17.45 -0.96
CA VAL A 375 14.94 -18.54 -0.28
C VAL A 375 13.93 -19.53 0.28
N VAL A 376 14.01 -20.78 -0.16
CA VAL A 376 13.12 -21.86 0.31
C VAL A 376 13.94 -22.98 0.90
N ASN A 377 13.62 -23.42 2.10
CA ASN A 377 14.23 -24.57 2.78
C ASN A 377 15.76 -24.57 2.77
N PRO A 378 16.44 -23.49 3.19
CA PRO A 378 17.89 -23.42 3.13
C PRO A 378 18.54 -24.52 3.97
N ALA A 379 19.74 -24.95 3.56
CA ALA A 379 20.44 -26.08 4.18
C ALA A 379 20.75 -25.88 5.68
N ASN A 380 20.94 -24.63 6.11
CA ASN A 380 21.13 -24.26 7.52
C ASN A 380 19.89 -24.46 8.39
N GLY A 381 18.69 -24.61 7.78
CA GLY A 381 17.42 -24.88 8.46
C GLY A 381 16.78 -23.68 9.15
N TRP A 382 17.22 -22.47 8.89
CA TRP A 382 16.61 -21.26 9.42
C TRP A 382 16.74 -20.07 8.48
N ILE A 383 15.82 -19.11 8.65
CA ILE A 383 15.74 -17.84 7.93
C ILE A 383 15.52 -16.75 8.96
N GLN A 384 16.11 -15.59 8.74
CA GLN A 384 15.80 -14.39 9.49
C GLN A 384 15.82 -13.16 8.59
N ASN A 385 14.96 -12.21 8.87
CA ASN A 385 15.04 -10.87 8.34
C ASN A 385 14.70 -9.84 9.42
N CYS A 386 15.54 -8.82 9.53
CA CYS A 386 15.40 -7.67 10.44
C CYS A 386 15.57 -6.39 9.63
N ASN A 387 14.80 -6.25 8.53
CA ASN A 387 14.81 -5.12 7.61
C ASN A 387 16.13 -4.95 6.82
N SER A 388 16.94 -6.00 6.76
CA SER A 388 18.17 -6.02 5.96
C SER A 388 17.85 -6.31 4.49
N THR A 389 18.75 -5.85 3.62
CA THR A 389 18.71 -6.19 2.19
C THR A 389 18.94 -7.70 1.98
N PRO A 390 18.44 -8.29 0.88
CA PRO A 390 18.56 -9.73 0.62
C PRO A 390 19.98 -10.18 0.28
N PHE A 391 20.87 -9.27 -0.06
CA PHE A 391 22.17 -9.56 -0.65
C PHE A 391 23.10 -10.34 0.28
N THR A 392 22.92 -10.25 1.59
CA THR A 392 23.68 -11.05 2.57
C THR A 392 23.12 -12.46 2.75
N ALA A 393 21.85 -12.68 2.46
CA ALA A 393 21.20 -13.99 2.58
C ALA A 393 21.30 -14.83 1.28
N ALA A 394 21.61 -14.19 0.15
CA ALA A 394 21.51 -14.76 -1.18
C ALA A 394 22.76 -14.48 -2.03
N LEU A 395 23.95 -14.71 -1.48
CA LEU A 395 25.22 -14.45 -2.17
C LEU A 395 25.31 -15.06 -3.57
N ASP A 396 24.71 -16.24 -3.78
CA ASP A 396 24.70 -16.96 -5.05
C ASP A 396 23.44 -16.67 -5.89
N TYR A 397 22.56 -15.80 -5.44
CA TYR A 397 21.18 -15.73 -5.91
C TYR A 397 20.72 -14.33 -6.30
N SER A 398 21.56 -13.40 -6.54
CA SER A 398 21.12 -12.04 -6.90
C SER A 398 21.42 -11.72 -8.36
N PRO A 399 20.57 -12.16 -9.30
CA PRO A 399 20.79 -11.88 -10.71
C PRO A 399 20.52 -10.42 -11.09
N ARG A 400 19.75 -9.68 -10.28
CA ARG A 400 19.26 -8.33 -10.61
C ARG A 400 19.35 -7.37 -9.44
N ARG A 401 20.57 -7.19 -8.98
CA ARG A 401 20.86 -6.29 -7.86
C ARG A 401 20.43 -4.84 -8.16
N GLU A 402 20.44 -4.45 -9.39
CA GLU A 402 20.02 -3.15 -9.92
C GLU A 402 18.51 -2.93 -9.85
N ASP A 403 17.72 -3.97 -9.67
CA ASP A 403 16.26 -3.88 -9.52
C ASP A 403 15.81 -3.69 -8.05
N TYR A 404 16.78 -3.61 -7.10
CA TYR A 404 16.49 -3.56 -5.65
C TYR A 404 16.96 -2.25 -5.00
#